data_7e44378bffa09a0419533f4aa9251b93
#
_entry.id   7e44378bffa09a0419533f4aa9251b93
#
_cell.length_a   1.000
_cell.length_b   1.000
_cell.length_c   1.000
_cell.angle_alpha   90.00
_cell.angle_beta   90.00
_cell.angle_gamma   90.00
#
_symmetry.space_group_name_H-M   'P 1'
#
loop_
_entity.id
_entity.type
_entity.pdbx_description
1 polymer ?
#
loop_
_entity_poly.entity_id
_entity_poly.type
_entity_poly.pdbx_seq_one_letter_code
_entity_poly.pdbx_strand_id
1 'polypeptide(L)'
;MCIRDSSENCTIKIADVPTLGVEVQRGPTLDGVGKYYADTIDESPAEPVDVVQALKDAKVDVLVSYLPVGSEQADKFYAQCAIDAGVAFVNALPVFIASDPEWAKKFEDAGVPIVGDDIKSQVGATITHRVMAKLFEDRGVRLERTLQLNVGGNMDFKNMLERERLESKKISKTQAVTSNLTGPLAGKIDDRNVHIGPSDWVDWLDDRKWAYVRLEGKAFGEVPLNLEYKLEVWDSPNSAGIIIDAVRAAKIAKDRGIGGPVYAASSYLMKSPPKQLADDAARAQLEAFIKGED
;
A
#
# COMPACT_ATOMS: atom_id res chain seq x y z
N MET A 1 -1.45 -9.86 26.87
CA MET A 1 -0.37 -9.00 26.35
C MET A 1 0.61 -9.87 25.59
N CYS A 2 0.89 -9.55 24.36
CA CYS A 2 1.86 -10.29 23.54
C CYS A 2 3.13 -9.50 23.40
N ILE A 3 4.22 -9.98 23.97
CA ILE A 3 5.57 -9.50 23.59
C ILE A 3 5.93 -10.25 22.33
N ARG A 4 6.22 -9.54 21.25
CA ARG A 4 6.62 -10.13 19.97
C ARG A 4 8.12 -10.06 19.82
N ASP A 5 8.72 -11.22 19.64
CA ASP A 5 10.08 -11.32 19.12
C ASP A 5 10.01 -11.35 17.60
N SER A 6 10.55 -10.34 16.96
CA SER A 6 10.47 -10.20 15.52
C SER A 6 11.12 -11.33 14.74
N SER A 7 12.10 -12.02 15.35
CA SER A 7 12.86 -13.07 14.64
C SER A 7 12.07 -14.37 14.42
N GLU A 8 11.12 -14.69 15.29
CA GLU A 8 10.32 -15.91 15.20
C GLU A 8 9.07 -15.78 14.33
N ASN A 9 8.68 -14.56 13.97
CA ASN A 9 7.46 -14.28 13.23
C ASN A 9 7.73 -13.81 11.79
N CYS A 10 8.95 -13.87 11.32
CA CYS A 10 9.32 -13.47 9.97
C CYS A 10 9.12 -14.63 9.00
N THR A 11 8.48 -14.35 7.85
CA THR A 11 8.40 -15.30 6.72
C THR A 11 9.79 -15.64 6.19
N ILE A 12 10.64 -14.63 6.07
CA ILE A 12 12.06 -14.76 5.70
C ILE A 12 12.87 -13.85 6.63
N LYS A 13 13.84 -14.42 7.33
CA LYS A 13 14.75 -13.65 8.17
C LYS A 13 15.82 -13.00 7.30
N ILE A 14 15.77 -11.66 7.23
CA ILE A 14 16.69 -10.87 6.41
C ILE A 14 17.94 -10.46 7.18
N ALA A 15 17.80 -10.21 8.50
CA ALA A 15 18.88 -9.79 9.38
C ALA A 15 18.70 -10.34 10.79
N ASP A 16 19.79 -10.41 11.55
CA ASP A 16 19.71 -10.69 12.98
C ASP A 16 19.36 -9.40 13.72
N VAL A 17 18.09 -9.34 14.16
CA VAL A 17 17.58 -8.21 14.97
C VAL A 17 17.54 -8.66 16.43
N PRO A 18 18.17 -7.91 17.34
CA PRO A 18 18.11 -8.27 18.77
C PRO A 18 16.68 -8.12 19.29
N THR A 19 16.29 -9.00 20.21
CA THR A 19 15.03 -8.88 20.93
C THR A 19 15.03 -7.62 21.78
N LEU A 20 14.11 -6.69 21.48
CA LEU A 20 14.01 -5.41 22.19
C LEU A 20 13.02 -5.48 23.37
N GLY A 21 12.23 -6.55 23.50
CA GLY A 21 11.22 -6.71 24.54
C GLY A 21 10.11 -5.66 24.49
N VAL A 22 9.78 -5.16 23.30
CA VAL A 22 8.75 -4.12 23.14
C VAL A 22 7.38 -4.69 23.50
N GLU A 23 6.69 -4.03 24.43
CA GLU A 23 5.34 -4.37 24.82
C GLU A 23 4.33 -4.01 23.72
N VAL A 24 3.52 -4.98 23.30
CA VAL A 24 2.41 -4.73 22.36
C VAL A 24 1.18 -4.33 23.18
N GLN A 25 0.71 -3.11 22.96
CA GLN A 25 -0.48 -2.54 23.61
C GLN A 25 -1.70 -2.71 22.71
N ARG A 26 -2.89 -2.80 23.32
CA ARG A 26 -4.14 -2.88 22.57
C ARG A 26 -4.63 -1.48 22.20
N GLY A 27 -4.92 -1.29 20.91
CA GLY A 27 -5.72 -0.14 20.43
C GLY A 27 -7.23 -0.47 20.41
N PRO A 28 -8.10 0.49 20.09
CA PRO A 28 -9.54 0.27 19.98
C PRO A 28 -9.88 -0.61 18.76
N THR A 29 -10.91 -1.45 18.89
CA THR A 29 -11.49 -2.21 17.79
C THR A 29 -12.62 -1.38 17.17
N LEU A 30 -12.47 -0.91 15.94
CA LEU A 30 -13.43 0.00 15.29
C LEU A 30 -14.16 -0.62 14.09
N ASP A 31 -13.47 -1.44 13.29
CA ASP A 31 -14.06 -2.10 12.11
C ASP A 31 -14.38 -3.58 12.35
N GLY A 32 -14.11 -4.07 13.55
CA GLY A 32 -14.26 -5.47 13.93
C GLY A 32 -13.23 -6.39 13.27
N VAL A 33 -13.25 -7.65 13.67
CA VAL A 33 -12.44 -8.71 13.06
C VAL A 33 -13.20 -9.22 11.83
N GLY A 34 -12.54 -9.27 10.67
CA GLY A 34 -13.13 -9.83 9.46
C GLY A 34 -13.58 -11.28 9.67
N LYS A 35 -14.70 -11.70 9.04
CA LYS A 35 -15.32 -13.02 9.26
C LYS A 35 -14.36 -14.21 9.06
N TYR A 36 -13.38 -14.07 8.15
CA TYR A 36 -12.37 -15.12 7.89
C TYR A 36 -11.22 -15.11 8.88
N TYR A 37 -11.12 -14.08 9.73
CA TYR A 37 -10.16 -14.00 10.82
C TYR A 37 -10.74 -14.47 12.14
N ALA A 38 -12.06 -14.40 12.33
CA ALA A 38 -12.73 -14.71 13.59
C ALA A 38 -12.45 -16.13 14.11
N ASP A 39 -12.15 -17.07 13.21
CA ASP A 39 -11.80 -18.45 13.58
C ASP A 39 -10.34 -18.63 14.04
N THR A 40 -9.49 -17.60 13.85
CA THR A 40 -8.03 -17.73 14.07
C THR A 40 -7.43 -16.60 14.90
N ILE A 41 -8.17 -15.53 15.14
CA ILE A 41 -7.70 -14.34 15.87
C ILE A 41 -8.69 -14.03 16.99
N ASP A 42 -8.23 -14.13 18.22
CA ASP A 42 -8.95 -13.66 19.39
C ASP A 42 -8.54 -12.24 19.72
N GLU A 43 -9.52 -11.37 19.97
CA GLU A 43 -9.24 -10.03 20.48
C GLU A 43 -8.68 -10.11 21.89
N SER A 44 -7.66 -9.32 22.18
CA SER A 44 -7.12 -9.20 23.52
C SER A 44 -8.20 -8.68 24.48
N PRO A 45 -8.36 -9.27 25.68
CA PRO A 45 -9.28 -8.75 26.69
C PRO A 45 -8.76 -7.50 27.42
N ALA A 46 -7.54 -7.05 27.12
CA ALA A 46 -6.98 -5.83 27.72
C ALA A 46 -7.80 -4.59 27.32
N GLU A 47 -7.86 -3.60 28.19
CA GLU A 47 -8.46 -2.31 27.85
C GLU A 47 -7.62 -1.58 26.79
N PRO A 48 -8.24 -0.90 25.82
CA PRO A 48 -7.52 -0.07 24.87
C PRO A 48 -6.77 1.07 25.58
N VAL A 49 -5.53 1.31 25.15
CA VAL A 49 -4.72 2.43 25.65
C VAL A 49 -5.12 3.76 25.01
N ASP A 50 -4.78 4.85 25.67
CA ASP A 50 -4.73 6.17 25.03
C ASP A 50 -3.58 6.19 24.02
N VAL A 51 -3.92 6.06 22.75
CA VAL A 51 -2.93 5.95 21.66
C VAL A 51 -2.11 7.23 21.53
N VAL A 52 -2.71 8.40 21.68
CA VAL A 52 -1.99 9.69 21.59
C VAL A 52 -0.96 9.80 22.71
N GLN A 53 -1.34 9.43 23.93
CA GLN A 53 -0.42 9.46 25.06
C GLN A 53 0.68 8.42 24.91
N ALA A 54 0.36 7.20 24.44
CA ALA A 54 1.33 6.15 24.21
C ALA A 54 2.39 6.56 23.14
N LEU A 55 1.97 7.22 22.06
CA LEU A 55 2.87 7.74 21.04
C LEU A 55 3.82 8.81 21.59
N LYS A 56 3.30 9.73 22.44
CA LYS A 56 4.10 10.77 23.08
C LYS A 56 5.11 10.21 24.08
N ASP A 57 4.67 9.29 24.94
CA ASP A 57 5.53 8.67 25.96
C ASP A 57 6.67 7.86 25.35
N ALA A 58 6.38 7.13 24.27
CA ALA A 58 7.36 6.39 23.50
C ALA A 58 8.24 7.27 22.58
N LYS A 59 7.96 8.58 22.50
CA LYS A 59 8.66 9.55 21.64
C LYS A 59 8.75 9.06 20.19
N VAL A 60 7.63 8.58 19.66
CA VAL A 60 7.54 8.03 18.31
C VAL A 60 7.83 9.11 17.28
N ASP A 61 8.68 8.83 16.31
CA ASP A 61 8.91 9.71 15.17
C ASP A 61 7.93 9.49 14.04
N VAL A 62 7.64 8.22 13.75
CA VAL A 62 6.80 7.80 12.63
C VAL A 62 5.87 6.67 13.08
N LEU A 63 4.57 6.83 12.87
CA LEU A 63 3.55 5.80 13.03
C LEU A 63 3.28 5.16 11.66
N VAL A 64 3.36 3.83 11.60
CA VAL A 64 3.05 3.07 10.39
C VAL A 64 1.75 2.31 10.58
N SER A 65 0.79 2.50 9.68
CA SER A 65 -0.44 1.72 9.65
C SER A 65 -0.28 0.50 8.74
N TYR A 66 -0.39 -0.68 9.35
CA TYR A 66 -0.37 -2.00 8.71
C TYR A 66 -1.60 -2.83 9.12
N LEU A 67 -2.73 -2.18 9.32
CA LEU A 67 -3.97 -2.84 9.67
C LEU A 67 -4.47 -3.74 8.53
N PRO A 68 -5.32 -4.72 8.80
CA PRO A 68 -5.95 -5.52 7.76
C PRO A 68 -6.80 -4.67 6.81
N VAL A 69 -6.87 -5.08 5.55
CA VAL A 69 -7.76 -4.44 4.56
C VAL A 69 -9.20 -4.46 5.06
N GLY A 70 -9.88 -3.31 4.94
CA GLY A 70 -11.22 -3.09 5.48
C GLY A 70 -11.25 -2.41 6.84
N SER A 71 -10.09 -2.06 7.43
CA SER A 71 -9.97 -1.32 8.70
C SER A 71 -10.00 0.18 8.46
N GLU A 72 -11.05 0.69 7.82
CA GLU A 72 -11.11 2.08 7.38
C GLU A 72 -11.27 3.07 8.55
N GLN A 73 -12.14 2.75 9.51
CA GLN A 73 -12.37 3.61 10.66
C GLN A 73 -11.15 3.61 11.58
N ALA A 74 -10.54 2.44 11.79
CA ALA A 74 -9.34 2.32 12.60
C ALA A 74 -8.16 3.07 11.99
N ASP A 75 -7.97 3.00 10.68
CA ASP A 75 -6.88 3.70 10.00
C ASP A 75 -7.03 5.23 10.12
N LYS A 76 -8.23 5.76 9.90
CA LYS A 76 -8.56 7.17 10.11
C LYS A 76 -8.39 7.59 11.57
N PHE A 77 -8.73 6.73 12.52
CA PHE A 77 -8.49 6.97 13.94
C PHE A 77 -7.00 7.11 14.26
N TYR A 78 -6.16 6.19 13.77
CA TYR A 78 -4.71 6.26 13.98
C TYR A 78 -4.08 7.45 13.24
N ALA A 79 -4.60 7.82 12.07
CA ALA A 79 -4.17 9.04 11.38
C ALA A 79 -4.46 10.30 12.22
N GLN A 80 -5.63 10.38 12.87
CA GLN A 80 -5.93 11.48 13.79
C GLN A 80 -5.02 11.44 15.03
N CYS A 81 -4.77 10.27 15.60
CA CYS A 81 -3.83 10.12 16.72
C CYS A 81 -2.41 10.60 16.36
N ALA A 82 -1.97 10.33 15.13
CA ALA A 82 -0.67 10.80 14.64
C ALA A 82 -0.61 12.34 14.56
N ILE A 83 -1.68 12.99 14.07
CA ILE A 83 -1.83 14.44 14.06
C ILE A 83 -1.75 15.01 15.48
N ASP A 84 -2.56 14.47 16.40
CA ASP A 84 -2.69 14.94 17.79
C ASP A 84 -1.40 14.73 18.62
N ALA A 85 -0.62 13.73 18.23
CA ALA A 85 0.69 13.44 18.83
C ALA A 85 1.86 14.17 18.18
N GLY A 86 1.67 14.80 17.00
CA GLY A 86 2.76 15.39 16.21
C GLY A 86 3.72 14.35 15.63
N VAL A 87 3.21 13.17 15.27
CA VAL A 87 3.96 12.03 14.77
C VAL A 87 3.72 11.87 13.27
N ALA A 88 4.78 11.72 12.47
CA ALA A 88 4.64 11.46 11.05
C ALA A 88 3.84 10.17 10.80
N PHE A 89 3.04 10.12 9.73
CA PHE A 89 2.18 8.98 9.44
C PHE A 89 2.54 8.32 8.11
N VAL A 90 2.64 6.99 8.10
CA VAL A 90 2.80 6.20 6.88
C VAL A 90 1.59 5.29 6.75
N ASN A 91 0.76 5.55 5.75
CA ASN A 91 -0.43 4.75 5.46
C ASN A 91 -0.11 3.67 4.43
N ALA A 92 0.08 2.43 4.89
CA ALA A 92 0.30 1.29 4.01
C ALA A 92 -1.02 0.65 3.50
N LEU A 93 -2.17 1.09 4.01
CA LEU A 93 -3.49 0.56 3.64
C LEU A 93 -4.09 1.28 2.43
N PRO A 94 -5.01 0.61 1.71
CA PRO A 94 -5.82 1.23 0.65
C PRO A 94 -6.99 2.06 1.21
N VAL A 95 -6.72 2.86 2.24
CA VAL A 95 -7.65 3.84 2.82
C VAL A 95 -7.16 5.22 2.39
N PHE A 96 -8.06 6.00 1.77
CA PHE A 96 -7.69 7.30 1.23
C PHE A 96 -7.59 8.34 2.34
N ILE A 97 -6.35 8.66 2.74
CA ILE A 97 -6.00 9.66 3.75
C ILE A 97 -5.05 10.69 3.14
N ALA A 98 -3.85 10.28 2.68
CA ALA A 98 -2.92 11.19 2.04
C ALA A 98 -3.47 11.78 0.73
N SER A 99 -4.27 10.98 0.00
CA SER A 99 -4.91 11.37 -1.27
C SER A 99 -6.27 12.07 -1.11
N ASP A 100 -6.84 12.09 0.09
CA ASP A 100 -8.05 12.84 0.40
C ASP A 100 -7.71 14.30 0.76
N PRO A 101 -8.28 15.31 0.05
CA PRO A 101 -7.93 16.70 0.27
C PRO A 101 -8.23 17.23 1.68
N GLU A 102 -9.28 16.73 2.35
CA GLU A 102 -9.64 17.18 3.70
C GLU A 102 -8.64 16.64 4.72
N TRP A 103 -8.25 15.38 4.60
CA TRP A 103 -7.22 14.78 5.44
C TRP A 103 -5.84 15.37 5.17
N ALA A 104 -5.47 15.54 3.89
CA ALA A 104 -4.23 16.18 3.50
C ALA A 104 -4.08 17.55 4.16
N LYS A 105 -5.16 18.35 4.13
CA LYS A 105 -5.18 19.66 4.78
C LYS A 105 -5.03 19.59 6.30
N LYS A 106 -5.63 18.61 6.99
CA LYS A 106 -5.45 18.44 8.44
C LYS A 106 -3.97 18.19 8.79
N PHE A 107 -3.28 17.35 8.00
CA PHE A 107 -1.86 17.09 8.18
C PHE A 107 -1.01 18.34 7.89
N GLU A 108 -1.35 19.11 6.87
CA GLU A 108 -0.68 20.39 6.56
C GLU A 108 -0.85 21.41 7.70
N ASP A 109 -2.09 21.63 8.14
CA ASP A 109 -2.41 22.60 9.19
C ASP A 109 -1.75 22.24 10.54
N ALA A 110 -1.54 20.94 10.79
CA ALA A 110 -0.85 20.45 11.98
C ALA A 110 0.69 20.45 11.84
N GLY A 111 1.23 20.67 10.64
CA GLY A 111 2.66 20.56 10.37
C GLY A 111 3.21 19.13 10.48
N VAL A 112 2.35 18.12 10.29
CA VAL A 112 2.69 16.70 10.40
C VAL A 112 2.78 16.07 9.02
N PRO A 113 3.89 15.39 8.65
CA PRO A 113 3.99 14.74 7.34
C PRO A 113 3.20 13.43 7.27
N ILE A 114 2.66 13.13 6.07
CA ILE A 114 2.05 11.86 5.74
C ILE A 114 2.61 11.31 4.42
N VAL A 115 2.90 10.00 4.39
CA VAL A 115 3.22 9.23 3.18
C VAL A 115 2.13 8.16 3.01
N GLY A 116 1.37 8.20 1.92
CA GLY A 116 0.21 7.32 1.64
C GLY A 116 -0.23 7.46 0.18
N ASP A 117 -1.15 6.66 -0.29
CA ASP A 117 -1.87 5.56 0.37
C ASP A 117 -1.62 4.25 -0.40
N ASP A 118 -1.80 3.10 0.26
CA ASP A 118 -1.62 1.75 -0.30
C ASP A 118 -0.19 1.46 -0.78
N ILE A 119 0.60 0.86 0.09
CA ILE A 119 2.03 0.57 -0.17
C ILE A 119 2.24 -0.28 -1.44
N LYS A 120 3.22 0.09 -2.26
CA LYS A 120 3.71 -0.72 -3.36
C LYS A 120 4.62 -1.84 -2.85
N SER A 121 4.85 -2.84 -3.68
CA SER A 121 5.94 -3.80 -3.53
C SER A 121 7.15 -3.33 -4.33
N GLN A 122 8.32 -3.89 -4.08
CA GLN A 122 9.54 -3.56 -4.83
C GLN A 122 9.41 -3.96 -6.29
N VAL A 123 9.09 -5.23 -6.56
CA VAL A 123 8.65 -5.72 -7.88
C VAL A 123 7.40 -6.56 -7.65
N GLY A 124 6.23 -5.99 -7.87
CA GLY A 124 4.96 -6.66 -7.64
C GLY A 124 4.06 -6.63 -8.87
N ALA A 125 2.92 -7.30 -8.76
CA ALA A 125 1.96 -7.42 -9.85
C ALA A 125 1.50 -6.06 -10.40
N THR A 126 1.25 -5.09 -9.54
CA THR A 126 0.83 -3.75 -9.96
C THR A 126 1.93 -3.03 -10.74
N ILE A 127 3.18 -3.12 -10.28
CA ILE A 127 4.31 -2.47 -10.95
C ILE A 127 4.56 -3.09 -12.31
N THR A 128 4.65 -4.42 -12.38
CA THR A 128 4.89 -5.11 -13.67
C THR A 128 3.75 -4.88 -14.65
N HIS A 129 2.51 -4.93 -14.19
CA HIS A 129 1.34 -4.66 -15.04
C HIS A 129 1.35 -3.23 -15.60
N ARG A 130 1.60 -2.24 -14.74
CA ARG A 130 1.69 -0.82 -15.11
C ARG A 130 2.80 -0.56 -16.13
N VAL A 131 3.99 -1.14 -15.92
CA VAL A 131 5.12 -1.01 -16.85
C VAL A 131 4.80 -1.65 -18.20
N MET A 132 4.19 -2.84 -18.22
CA MET A 132 3.82 -3.51 -19.47
C MET A 132 2.68 -2.78 -20.20
N ALA A 133 1.70 -2.23 -19.49
CA ALA A 133 0.66 -1.40 -20.09
C ALA A 133 1.25 -0.14 -20.72
N LYS A 134 2.19 0.51 -20.03
CA LYS A 134 2.91 1.68 -20.55
C LYS A 134 3.78 1.33 -21.76
N LEU A 135 4.42 0.15 -21.77
CA LEU A 135 5.19 -0.32 -22.91
C LEU A 135 4.32 -0.43 -24.19
N PHE A 136 3.09 -0.94 -24.08
CA PHE A 136 2.16 -0.97 -25.20
C PHE A 136 1.94 0.42 -25.78
N GLU A 137 1.64 1.37 -24.92
CA GLU A 137 1.40 2.76 -25.30
C GLU A 137 2.64 3.41 -25.94
N ASP A 138 3.81 3.29 -25.31
CA ASP A 138 5.08 3.85 -25.78
C ASP A 138 5.52 3.28 -27.13
N ARG A 139 5.06 2.08 -27.47
CA ARG A 139 5.32 1.42 -28.76
C ARG A 139 4.19 1.61 -29.77
N GLY A 140 3.18 2.45 -29.46
CA GLY A 140 2.06 2.74 -30.36
C GLY A 140 1.07 1.57 -30.49
N VAL A 141 1.04 0.63 -29.56
CA VAL A 141 0.06 -0.44 -29.50
C VAL A 141 -1.14 0.07 -28.69
N ARG A 142 -2.32 0.09 -29.29
CA ARG A 142 -3.55 0.49 -28.61
C ARG A 142 -4.00 -0.63 -27.67
N LEU A 143 -3.83 -0.44 -26.36
CA LEU A 143 -4.30 -1.38 -25.35
C LEU A 143 -5.83 -1.32 -25.27
N GLU A 144 -6.51 -2.44 -25.46
CA GLU A 144 -7.99 -2.53 -25.50
C GLU A 144 -8.58 -3.22 -24.27
N ARG A 145 -7.87 -4.22 -23.74
CA ARG A 145 -8.29 -4.99 -22.56
C ARG A 145 -7.11 -5.41 -21.74
N THR A 146 -7.35 -5.53 -20.44
CA THR A 146 -6.35 -6.08 -19.54
C THR A 146 -6.98 -6.75 -18.34
N LEU A 147 -6.33 -7.80 -17.86
CA LEU A 147 -6.70 -8.43 -16.60
C LEU A 147 -5.47 -8.76 -15.76
N GLN A 148 -5.68 -8.76 -14.45
CA GLN A 148 -4.72 -9.24 -13.47
C GLN A 148 -5.46 -10.08 -12.43
N LEU A 149 -5.10 -11.35 -12.35
CA LEU A 149 -5.59 -12.28 -11.33
C LEU A 149 -4.49 -12.48 -10.30
N ASN A 150 -4.84 -12.39 -9.02
CA ASN A 150 -3.87 -12.59 -7.94
C ASN A 150 -4.36 -13.71 -7.02
N VAL A 151 -3.48 -14.66 -6.75
CA VAL A 151 -3.70 -15.75 -5.80
C VAL A 151 -2.55 -15.74 -4.79
N GLY A 152 -2.86 -15.85 -3.52
CA GLY A 152 -1.86 -15.87 -2.45
C GLY A 152 -2.26 -16.77 -1.30
N GLY A 153 -1.31 -17.10 -0.42
CA GLY A 153 -1.56 -17.98 0.71
C GLY A 153 -1.52 -17.29 2.07
N ASN A 154 -1.10 -16.01 2.13
CA ASN A 154 -1.03 -15.29 3.39
C ASN A 154 -2.41 -14.83 3.91
N MET A 155 -2.44 -14.33 5.14
CA MET A 155 -3.67 -13.94 5.82
C MET A 155 -4.36 -12.72 5.16
N ASP A 156 -3.62 -11.82 4.48
CA ASP A 156 -4.25 -10.72 3.74
C ASP A 156 -5.11 -11.26 2.58
N PHE A 157 -4.63 -12.29 1.87
CA PHE A 157 -5.42 -12.97 0.83
C PHE A 157 -6.64 -13.69 1.40
N LYS A 158 -6.52 -14.33 2.57
CA LYS A 158 -7.67 -14.93 3.26
C LYS A 158 -8.70 -13.88 3.66
N ASN A 159 -8.28 -12.74 4.20
CA ASN A 159 -9.15 -11.61 4.52
C ASN A 159 -9.86 -11.06 3.28
N MET A 160 -9.16 -11.02 2.14
CA MET A 160 -9.73 -10.53 0.88
C MET A 160 -10.79 -11.44 0.24
N LEU A 161 -11.07 -12.61 0.79
CA LEU A 161 -12.25 -13.41 0.42
C LEU A 161 -13.55 -12.71 0.83
N GLU A 162 -13.50 -11.81 1.82
CA GLU A 162 -14.61 -10.93 2.20
C GLU A 162 -14.70 -9.75 1.23
N ARG A 163 -15.39 -9.96 0.11
CA ARG A 163 -15.43 -9.03 -1.03
C ARG A 163 -16.03 -7.67 -0.70
N GLU A 164 -16.94 -7.60 0.26
CA GLU A 164 -17.60 -6.36 0.69
C GLU A 164 -16.62 -5.34 1.29
N ARG A 165 -15.48 -5.81 1.80
CA ARG A 165 -14.43 -4.96 2.41
C ARG A 165 -13.37 -4.48 1.41
N LEU A 166 -13.55 -4.72 0.10
CA LEU A 166 -12.49 -4.54 -0.90
C LEU A 166 -12.65 -3.34 -1.84
N GLU A 167 -13.69 -2.53 -1.72
CA GLU A 167 -13.96 -1.47 -2.70
C GLU A 167 -12.78 -0.51 -2.88
N SER A 168 -12.26 0.04 -1.80
CA SER A 168 -11.09 0.95 -1.84
C SER A 168 -9.86 0.28 -2.45
N LYS A 169 -9.60 -0.99 -2.12
CA LYS A 169 -8.46 -1.76 -2.66
C LYS A 169 -8.61 -2.02 -4.17
N LYS A 170 -9.82 -2.28 -4.67
CA LYS A 170 -10.09 -2.44 -6.11
C LYS A 170 -9.80 -1.14 -6.85
N ILE A 171 -10.29 -0.02 -6.32
CA ILE A 171 -10.07 1.31 -6.90
C ILE A 171 -8.57 1.62 -6.95
N SER A 172 -7.88 1.50 -5.83
CA SER A 172 -6.44 1.77 -5.73
C SER A 172 -5.61 0.99 -6.75
N LYS A 173 -5.78 -0.33 -6.82
CA LYS A 173 -5.02 -1.18 -7.76
C LYS A 173 -5.31 -0.84 -9.22
N THR A 174 -6.56 -0.58 -9.56
CA THR A 174 -6.97 -0.28 -10.93
C THR A 174 -6.44 1.08 -11.36
N GLN A 175 -6.57 2.10 -10.53
CA GLN A 175 -6.00 3.44 -10.78
C GLN A 175 -4.49 3.39 -10.97
N ALA A 176 -3.77 2.63 -10.18
CA ALA A 176 -2.32 2.51 -10.32
C ALA A 176 -1.88 2.03 -11.70
N VAL A 177 -2.69 1.22 -12.39
CA VAL A 177 -2.41 0.76 -13.76
C VAL A 177 -2.92 1.75 -14.80
N THR A 178 -4.17 2.22 -14.68
CA THR A 178 -4.87 2.94 -15.76
C THR A 178 -4.65 4.46 -15.75
N SER A 179 -4.25 5.04 -14.63
CA SER A 179 -4.08 6.49 -14.47
C SER A 179 -2.99 7.11 -15.35
N ASN A 180 -2.00 6.32 -15.75
CA ASN A 180 -0.89 6.79 -16.60
C ASN A 180 -1.05 6.40 -18.08
N LEU A 181 -2.19 5.87 -18.46
CA LEU A 181 -2.50 5.56 -19.85
C LEU A 181 -3.21 6.74 -20.52
N THR A 182 -2.99 6.92 -21.81
CA THR A 182 -3.65 7.94 -22.66
C THR A 182 -4.65 7.32 -23.65
N GLY A 183 -4.59 5.99 -23.83
CA GLY A 183 -5.45 5.23 -24.73
C GLY A 183 -6.86 4.94 -24.21
N PRO A 184 -7.58 3.97 -24.80
CA PRO A 184 -8.97 3.65 -24.48
C PRO A 184 -9.22 3.26 -23.01
N LEU A 185 -8.19 2.80 -22.30
CA LEU A 185 -8.27 2.40 -20.90
C LEU A 185 -7.81 3.50 -19.92
N ALA A 186 -7.54 4.71 -20.40
CA ALA A 186 -7.08 5.83 -19.58
C ALA A 186 -8.05 6.13 -18.44
N GLY A 187 -7.56 6.07 -17.21
CA GLY A 187 -8.34 6.35 -16.00
C GLY A 187 -9.54 5.42 -15.72
N LYS A 188 -9.72 4.35 -16.46
CA LYS A 188 -10.83 3.40 -16.25
C LYS A 188 -10.65 2.66 -14.93
N ILE A 189 -11.68 2.66 -14.09
CA ILE A 189 -11.71 1.98 -12.79
C ILE A 189 -12.72 0.84 -12.82
N ASP A 190 -13.91 1.08 -13.30
CA ASP A 190 -14.96 0.08 -13.40
C ASP A 190 -15.43 -0.05 -14.86
N ASP A 191 -14.69 -0.86 -15.61
CA ASP A 191 -14.93 -1.09 -17.03
C ASP A 191 -14.80 -2.58 -17.31
N ARG A 192 -15.68 -3.11 -18.18
CA ARG A 192 -15.67 -4.53 -18.57
C ARG A 192 -14.35 -4.97 -19.24
N ASN A 193 -13.55 -4.04 -19.69
CA ASN A 193 -12.27 -4.29 -20.36
C ASN A 193 -11.06 -4.23 -19.40
N VAL A 194 -11.30 -3.90 -18.12
CA VAL A 194 -10.26 -3.85 -17.08
C VAL A 194 -10.69 -4.69 -15.90
N HIS A 195 -9.93 -5.74 -15.60
CA HIS A 195 -10.17 -6.56 -14.42
C HIS A 195 -8.90 -6.69 -13.61
N ILE A 196 -8.84 -6.06 -12.45
CA ILE A 196 -7.69 -6.11 -11.53
C ILE A 196 -8.20 -6.36 -10.11
N GLY A 197 -7.77 -7.45 -9.52
CA GLY A 197 -8.19 -7.75 -8.16
C GLY A 197 -7.56 -8.98 -7.55
N PRO A 198 -7.80 -9.21 -6.25
CA PRO A 198 -7.57 -10.50 -5.64
C PRO A 198 -8.55 -11.50 -6.25
N SER A 199 -8.07 -12.70 -6.54
CA SER A 199 -8.87 -13.75 -7.17
C SER A 199 -9.20 -14.86 -6.19
N ASP A 200 -8.20 -15.38 -5.46
CA ASP A 200 -8.39 -16.50 -4.56
C ASP A 200 -7.30 -16.58 -3.46
N TRP A 201 -7.56 -17.43 -2.47
CA TRP A 201 -6.64 -17.77 -1.39
C TRP A 201 -6.37 -19.28 -1.40
N VAL A 202 -5.09 -19.65 -1.29
CA VAL A 202 -4.64 -21.04 -1.27
C VAL A 202 -3.62 -21.20 -0.13
N ASP A 203 -4.03 -21.85 0.95
CA ASP A 203 -3.28 -21.96 2.21
C ASP A 203 -1.84 -22.43 2.05
N TRP A 204 -1.60 -23.50 1.29
CA TRP A 204 -0.26 -24.08 1.11
C TRP A 204 0.72 -23.19 0.30
N LEU A 205 0.26 -22.05 -0.23
CA LEU A 205 1.15 -21.06 -0.81
C LEU A 205 1.92 -20.27 0.25
N ASP A 206 1.52 -20.34 1.52
CA ASP A 206 2.10 -19.56 2.60
C ASP A 206 2.12 -18.06 2.27
N ASP A 207 3.28 -17.40 2.33
CA ASP A 207 3.42 -16.00 1.95
C ASP A 207 3.71 -15.79 0.45
N ARG A 208 3.64 -16.82 -0.35
CA ARG A 208 3.79 -16.69 -1.81
C ARG A 208 2.53 -16.12 -2.43
N LYS A 209 2.76 -15.34 -3.47
CA LYS A 209 1.71 -14.71 -4.26
C LYS A 209 1.99 -14.88 -5.75
N TRP A 210 0.99 -15.30 -6.48
CA TRP A 210 1.00 -15.34 -7.93
C TRP A 210 0.19 -14.19 -8.51
N ALA A 211 0.69 -13.60 -9.58
CA ALA A 211 -0.06 -12.73 -10.44
C ALA A 211 -0.02 -13.27 -11.87
N TYR A 212 -1.17 -13.54 -12.43
CA TYR A 212 -1.33 -13.79 -13.87
C TYR A 212 -1.85 -12.50 -14.50
N VAL A 213 -1.12 -12.00 -15.50
CA VAL A 213 -1.46 -10.76 -16.19
C VAL A 213 -1.58 -11.01 -17.67
N ARG A 214 -2.64 -10.47 -18.27
CA ARG A 214 -2.86 -10.48 -19.72
C ARG A 214 -3.21 -9.08 -20.19
N LEU A 215 -2.56 -8.67 -21.28
CA LEU A 215 -2.83 -7.43 -22.01
C LEU A 215 -3.19 -7.79 -23.45
N GLU A 216 -4.29 -7.23 -23.95
CA GLU A 216 -4.75 -7.39 -25.31
C GLU A 216 -4.82 -6.03 -25.99
N GLY A 217 -4.15 -5.91 -27.12
CA GLY A 217 -4.09 -4.67 -27.88
C GLY A 217 -4.05 -4.87 -29.37
N LYS A 218 -3.98 -3.76 -30.07
CA LYS A 218 -3.86 -3.70 -31.53
C LYS A 218 -2.64 -2.91 -31.95
N ALA A 219 -1.80 -3.56 -32.71
CA ALA A 219 -0.63 -2.96 -33.35
C ALA A 219 -1.00 -2.31 -34.68
N PHE A 220 0.01 -1.88 -35.42
CA PHE A 220 -0.17 -1.29 -36.75
C PHE A 220 -1.03 -2.21 -37.65
N GLY A 221 -1.96 -1.59 -38.41
CA GLY A 221 -2.88 -2.32 -39.28
C GLY A 221 -3.96 -3.12 -38.56
N GLU A 222 -4.29 -2.77 -37.31
CA GLU A 222 -5.28 -3.45 -36.47
C GLU A 222 -4.94 -4.93 -36.14
N VAL A 223 -3.64 -5.30 -36.30
CA VAL A 223 -3.18 -6.64 -36.04
C VAL A 223 -3.20 -6.90 -34.51
N PRO A 224 -3.87 -7.97 -34.03
CA PRO A 224 -3.89 -8.31 -32.61
C PRO A 224 -2.50 -8.57 -32.05
N LEU A 225 -2.22 -8.01 -30.88
CA LEU A 225 -1.02 -8.26 -30.10
C LEU A 225 -1.40 -8.53 -28.66
N ASN A 226 -1.03 -9.69 -28.14
CA ASN A 226 -1.34 -10.09 -26.78
C ASN A 226 -0.05 -10.41 -26.04
N LEU A 227 0.00 -10.01 -24.77
CA LEU A 227 1.08 -10.34 -23.85
C LEU A 227 0.48 -11.04 -22.62
N GLU A 228 1.07 -12.14 -22.24
CA GLU A 228 0.75 -12.84 -21.00
C GLU A 228 2.02 -13.11 -20.22
N TYR A 229 1.92 -13.00 -18.90
CA TYR A 229 2.99 -13.44 -18.01
C TYR A 229 2.44 -13.84 -16.63
N LYS A 230 3.22 -14.63 -15.94
CA LYS A 230 3.03 -14.99 -14.54
C LYS A 230 4.19 -14.44 -13.72
N LEU A 231 3.88 -13.79 -12.63
CA LEU A 231 4.84 -13.36 -11.61
C LEU A 231 4.58 -14.16 -10.34
N GLU A 232 5.63 -14.66 -9.69
CA GLU A 232 5.57 -15.22 -8.34
C GLU A 232 6.54 -14.46 -7.44
N VAL A 233 6.07 -14.08 -6.25
CA VAL A 233 6.85 -13.37 -5.25
C VAL A 233 6.55 -13.91 -3.85
N TRP A 234 7.47 -13.70 -2.91
CA TRP A 234 7.17 -13.70 -1.49
C TRP A 234 6.61 -12.33 -1.13
N ASP A 235 5.32 -12.25 -0.76
CA ASP A 235 4.56 -10.99 -0.73
C ASP A 235 5.07 -10.03 0.35
N SER A 236 5.23 -10.51 1.58
CA SER A 236 5.62 -9.66 2.72
C SER A 236 7.05 -9.11 2.58
N PRO A 237 8.09 -9.92 2.30
CA PRO A 237 9.45 -9.39 2.08
C PRO A 237 9.56 -8.44 0.90
N ASN A 238 8.71 -8.61 -0.12
CA ASN A 238 8.72 -7.78 -1.31
C ASN A 238 8.25 -6.33 -1.05
N SER A 239 7.55 -6.09 0.03
CA SER A 239 7.18 -4.72 0.46
C SER A 239 8.06 -4.16 1.59
N ALA A 240 8.88 -5.00 2.24
CA ALA A 240 9.68 -4.60 3.39
C ALA A 240 10.65 -3.45 3.08
N GLY A 241 11.37 -3.51 1.95
CA GLY A 241 12.26 -2.44 1.53
C GLY A 241 11.52 -1.12 1.25
N ILE A 242 10.34 -1.22 0.65
CA ILE A 242 9.53 -0.04 0.30
C ILE A 242 9.00 0.67 1.55
N ILE A 243 8.53 -0.08 2.57
CA ILE A 243 8.07 0.55 3.80
C ILE A 243 9.21 1.17 4.60
N ILE A 244 10.40 0.58 4.60
CA ILE A 244 11.58 1.19 5.22
C ILE A 244 11.89 2.54 4.58
N ASP A 245 11.86 2.63 3.25
CA ASP A 245 12.08 3.88 2.53
C ASP A 245 10.95 4.89 2.79
N ALA A 246 9.70 4.46 2.89
CA ALA A 246 8.57 5.31 3.25
C ALA A 246 8.74 5.92 4.66
N VAL A 247 9.14 5.10 5.64
CA VAL A 247 9.42 5.56 7.01
C VAL A 247 10.56 6.56 7.03
N ARG A 248 11.65 6.28 6.30
CA ARG A 248 12.80 7.19 6.19
C ARG A 248 12.41 8.52 5.53
N ALA A 249 11.62 8.49 4.47
CA ALA A 249 11.13 9.70 3.80
C ALA A 249 10.22 10.52 4.72
N ALA A 250 9.31 9.88 5.46
CA ALA A 250 8.46 10.53 6.45
C ALA A 250 9.29 11.18 7.58
N LYS A 251 10.34 10.49 8.05
CA LYS A 251 11.26 11.06 9.06
C LYS A 251 12.04 12.25 8.51
N ILE A 252 12.55 12.19 7.29
CA ILE A 252 13.23 13.31 6.63
C ILE A 252 12.28 14.51 6.51
N ALA A 253 11.03 14.30 6.10
CA ALA A 253 10.03 15.37 6.02
C ALA A 253 9.78 16.00 7.40
N LYS A 254 9.61 15.18 8.44
CA LYS A 254 9.43 15.64 9.82
C LYS A 254 10.62 16.51 10.29
N ASP A 255 11.84 16.04 10.06
CA ASP A 255 13.06 16.76 10.47
C ASP A 255 13.25 18.09 9.72
N ARG A 256 12.70 18.19 8.50
CA ARG A 256 12.70 19.42 7.70
C ARG A 256 11.50 20.33 8.00
N GLY A 257 10.59 19.93 8.89
CA GLY A 257 9.39 20.71 9.21
C GLY A 257 8.35 20.76 8.07
N ILE A 258 8.37 19.77 7.18
CA ILE A 258 7.40 19.64 6.08
C ILE A 258 6.14 18.98 6.64
N GLY A 259 4.99 19.67 6.56
CA GLY A 259 3.67 19.14 6.92
C GLY A 259 2.88 18.73 5.70
N GLY A 260 1.88 17.85 5.91
CA GLY A 260 1.01 17.36 4.84
C GLY A 260 1.60 16.21 4.01
N PRO A 261 1.01 15.93 2.85
CA PRO A 261 1.46 14.84 1.98
C PRO A 261 2.87 15.06 1.44
N VAL A 262 3.73 14.06 1.66
CA VAL A 262 5.08 14.03 1.05
C VAL A 262 4.94 13.50 -0.37
N TYR A 263 4.65 14.40 -1.32
CA TYR A 263 4.31 14.06 -2.71
C TYR A 263 5.37 13.19 -3.40
N ALA A 264 6.63 13.54 -3.25
CA ALA A 264 7.74 12.80 -3.85
C ALA A 264 7.80 11.34 -3.40
N ALA A 265 7.69 11.10 -2.08
CA ALA A 265 7.69 9.77 -1.51
C ALA A 265 6.42 8.99 -1.88
N SER A 266 5.24 9.62 -1.73
CA SER A 266 3.96 8.97 -2.00
C SER A 266 3.85 8.56 -3.47
N SER A 267 4.24 9.40 -4.42
CA SER A 267 4.17 9.10 -5.85
C SER A 267 4.97 7.86 -6.26
N TYR A 268 6.13 7.65 -5.64
CA TYR A 268 6.98 6.49 -5.96
C TYR A 268 6.62 5.25 -5.15
N LEU A 269 6.34 5.41 -3.85
CA LEU A 269 6.21 4.29 -2.92
C LEU A 269 4.78 3.77 -2.75
N MET A 270 3.76 4.55 -3.15
CA MET A 270 2.35 4.24 -2.89
C MET A 270 1.55 4.03 -4.19
N LYS A 271 0.50 3.18 -4.14
CA LYS A 271 -0.37 2.88 -5.30
C LYS A 271 -1.39 3.98 -5.55
N SER A 272 -1.89 4.60 -4.47
CA SER A 272 -2.86 5.71 -4.51
C SER A 272 -2.28 6.98 -3.90
N PRO A 273 -1.20 7.53 -4.47
CA PRO A 273 -0.62 8.77 -3.96
C PRO A 273 -1.55 9.97 -4.26
N PRO A 274 -1.40 11.07 -3.53
CA PRO A 274 -2.09 12.33 -3.83
C PRO A 274 -1.82 12.84 -5.26
N LYS A 275 -0.67 12.49 -5.83
CA LYS A 275 -0.29 12.80 -7.19
C LYS A 275 0.29 11.57 -7.88
N GLN A 276 -0.39 11.07 -8.90
CA GLN A 276 0.13 9.98 -9.74
C GLN A 276 1.17 10.51 -10.74
N LEU A 277 2.30 9.81 -10.83
CA LEU A 277 3.39 10.10 -11.77
C LEU A 277 3.83 8.82 -12.48
N ALA A 278 4.50 8.96 -13.63
CA ALA A 278 5.25 7.86 -14.22
C ALA A 278 6.39 7.43 -13.28
N ASP A 279 6.76 6.16 -13.29
CA ASP A 279 7.66 5.61 -12.26
C ASP A 279 9.07 6.22 -12.30
N ASP A 280 9.58 6.56 -13.49
CA ASP A 280 10.85 7.26 -13.69
C ASP A 280 10.83 8.69 -13.11
N ALA A 281 9.77 9.45 -13.39
CA ALA A 281 9.58 10.79 -12.86
C ALA A 281 9.38 10.77 -11.33
N ALA A 282 8.59 9.82 -10.81
CA ALA A 282 8.37 9.65 -9.40
C ALA A 282 9.67 9.31 -8.65
N ARG A 283 10.49 8.42 -9.23
CA ARG A 283 11.81 8.08 -8.69
C ARG A 283 12.73 9.29 -8.64
N ALA A 284 12.82 10.03 -9.75
CA ALA A 284 13.67 11.23 -9.81
C ALA A 284 13.27 12.28 -8.76
N GLN A 285 11.96 12.48 -8.54
CA GLN A 285 11.47 13.38 -7.49
C GLN A 285 11.83 12.89 -6.08
N LEU A 286 11.71 11.59 -5.82
CA LEU A 286 12.10 11.04 -4.52
C LEU A 286 13.61 11.20 -4.28
N GLU A 287 14.44 10.94 -5.29
CA GLU A 287 15.89 11.13 -5.19
C GLU A 287 16.27 12.62 -4.93
N ALA A 288 15.60 13.57 -5.60
CA ALA A 288 15.77 14.99 -5.36
C ALA A 288 15.34 15.37 -3.93
N PHE A 289 14.16 14.92 -3.50
CA PHE A 289 13.67 15.12 -2.13
C PHE A 289 14.67 14.61 -1.08
N ILE A 290 15.23 13.41 -1.24
CA ILE A 290 16.20 12.84 -0.29
C ILE A 290 17.45 13.74 -0.19
N LYS A 291 17.91 14.30 -1.32
CA LYS A 291 19.07 15.19 -1.38
C LYS A 291 18.78 16.63 -0.89
N GLY A 292 17.51 17.02 -0.78
CA GLY A 292 17.10 18.40 -0.48
C GLY A 292 17.25 19.33 -1.68
N GLU A 293 17.02 18.82 -2.87
CA GLU A 293 17.09 19.52 -4.16
C GLU A 293 15.69 19.84 -4.74
N ASP A 294 14.64 19.69 -3.95
CA ASP A 294 13.23 19.87 -4.31
C ASP A 294 12.69 21.29 -4.02
#